data_a71be17c1357f319ea6c612a5552dad4
#
_entry.id   a71be17c1357f319ea6c612a5552dad4
#
_cell.length_a   1.000
_cell.length_b   1.000
_cell.length_c   1.000
_cell.angle_alpha   90.00
_cell.angle_beta   90.00
_cell.angle_gamma   90.00
#
_symmetry.space_group_name_H-M   'P 1'
#
loop_
_entity.id
_entity.type
_entity.pdbx_description
1 polymer ?
#
loop_
_entity_poly.entity_id
_entity_poly.type
_entity_poly.pdbx_seq_one_letter_code
_entity_poly.pdbx_strand_id
1 'polypeptide(L)'
;MGAVADEDAIRRDCPTLFRAPSSPLLAVGEHFLQSRNMAESTYFAQRGASRVTPKIMKNLLHRLPLLKAEFTQIHAPKFPHLVDQLEFLADVVEDFAEGAYQDIPYTAAAASAFAIIYTHRLLDIIPDFVAQISFEDDSAVVRAVLMLYEKDFEKYAHVQHLNWKKITLKP
;
A
#
# COMPACT_ATOMS: atom_id res chain seq x y z
N MET A 1 -48.49 45.04 19.20
CA MET A 1 -47.28 45.84 19.44
C MET A 1 -46.16 44.87 19.82
N GLY A 2 -45.49 44.37 18.82
CA GLY A 2 -44.41 43.45 18.95
C GLY A 2 -43.16 44.05 18.36
N ALA A 3 -42.13 44.20 19.14
CA ALA A 3 -40.82 44.62 18.69
C ALA A 3 -40.10 43.45 18.05
N VAL A 4 -39.79 43.59 16.78
CA VAL A 4 -38.91 42.68 16.02
C VAL A 4 -37.49 43.05 16.40
N ALA A 5 -36.78 42.15 17.05
CA ALA A 5 -35.35 42.30 17.35
C ALA A 5 -34.53 42.05 16.13
N ASP A 6 -33.59 42.96 15.90
CA ASP A 6 -32.63 43.06 14.82
C ASP A 6 -31.61 41.93 14.85
N GLU A 7 -31.67 41.02 13.86
CA GLU A 7 -30.76 39.88 13.68
C GLU A 7 -29.43 40.23 12.99
N ASP A 8 -29.18 41.52 12.68
CA ASP A 8 -28.00 41.96 11.91
C ASP A 8 -26.80 42.42 12.75
N ALA A 9 -26.85 42.27 14.07
CA ALA A 9 -25.79 42.77 14.96
C ALA A 9 -24.70 41.70 15.37
N ILE A 10 -24.78 40.43 14.92
CA ILE A 10 -23.87 39.37 15.36
C ILE A 10 -22.83 38.96 14.28
N ARG A 11 -22.72 39.68 13.18
CA ARG A 11 -21.77 39.33 12.10
C ARG A 11 -20.54 40.22 11.99
N ARG A 12 -20.17 40.93 12.99
CA ARG A 12 -18.93 41.73 12.99
C ARG A 12 -18.13 41.42 14.23
N ASP A 13 -17.21 40.50 14.14
CA ASP A 13 -15.95 40.32 14.86
C ASP A 13 -15.56 38.82 14.95
N CYS A 14 -15.10 38.28 13.84
CA CYS A 14 -14.26 37.12 13.87
C CYS A 14 -12.97 37.46 13.11
N PRO A 15 -11.88 37.80 13.84
CA PRO A 15 -10.60 38.02 13.17
C PRO A 15 -10.03 36.72 12.71
N THR A 16 -9.75 36.67 11.41
CA THR A 16 -8.92 35.73 10.69
C THR A 16 -7.62 35.43 11.46
N LEU A 17 -7.56 34.31 12.19
CA LEU A 17 -6.36 33.79 12.80
C LEU A 17 -6.40 32.24 12.79
N PHE A 18 -6.39 31.65 11.59
CA PHE A 18 -5.87 30.33 11.41
C PHE A 18 -4.80 30.36 10.30
N ARG A 19 -3.74 31.08 10.58
CA ARG A 19 -2.49 30.92 9.88
C ARG A 19 -1.83 29.67 10.45
N ALA A 20 -1.86 28.57 9.67
CA ALA A 20 -1.15 27.35 10.01
C ALA A 20 0.31 27.68 10.41
N PRO A 21 0.78 27.20 11.55
CA PRO A 21 2.17 27.42 11.94
C PRO A 21 3.07 26.60 11.03
N SER A 22 3.78 27.26 10.16
CA SER A 22 4.94 26.72 9.44
C SER A 22 6.11 26.59 10.41
N SER A 23 5.98 25.67 11.37
CA SER A 23 7.05 25.35 12.31
C SER A 23 7.84 24.15 11.80
N PRO A 24 9.17 24.28 11.59
CA PRO A 24 10.01 23.15 11.16
C PRO A 24 9.98 21.95 12.13
N LEU A 25 9.54 22.15 13.37
CA LEU A 25 9.33 21.10 14.38
C LEU A 25 8.16 20.14 14.05
N LEU A 26 7.12 20.61 13.36
CA LEU A 26 6.00 19.73 12.94
C LEU A 26 6.42 18.81 11.79
N ALA A 27 7.19 19.31 10.83
CA ALA A 27 7.72 18.50 9.74
C ALA A 27 8.66 17.39 10.24
N VAL A 28 9.44 17.64 11.29
CA VAL A 28 10.29 16.61 11.93
C VAL A 28 9.45 15.56 12.65
N GLY A 29 8.36 15.96 13.29
CA GLY A 29 7.43 15.04 13.97
C GLY A 29 6.72 14.11 13.01
N GLU A 30 6.20 14.62 11.91
CA GLU A 30 5.52 13.82 10.87
C GLU A 30 6.49 12.85 10.18
N HIS A 31 7.70 13.30 9.88
CA HIS A 31 8.73 12.42 9.30
C HIS A 31 9.15 11.31 10.28
N PHE A 32 9.21 11.59 11.59
CA PHE A 32 9.57 10.62 12.61
C PHE A 32 8.45 9.57 12.82
N LEU A 33 7.19 9.99 12.82
CA LEU A 33 6.03 9.08 12.90
C LEU A 33 5.93 8.23 11.64
N GLN A 34 6.15 8.81 10.47
CA GLN A 34 6.15 8.10 9.20
C GLN A 34 7.29 7.08 9.09
N SER A 35 8.46 7.38 9.68
CA SER A 35 9.58 6.42 9.75
C SER A 35 9.27 5.24 10.66
N ARG A 36 8.59 5.45 11.80
CA ARG A 36 8.18 4.36 12.70
C ARG A 36 7.17 3.44 12.02
N ASN A 37 6.15 4.00 11.39
CA ASN A 37 5.15 3.24 10.66
C ASN A 37 5.77 2.42 9.52
N MET A 38 6.78 2.96 8.84
CA MET A 38 7.48 2.25 7.77
C MET A 38 8.31 1.09 8.29
N ALA A 39 9.03 1.25 9.41
CA ALA A 39 9.81 0.17 10.02
C ALA A 39 8.90 -0.97 10.51
N GLU A 40 7.74 -0.64 11.09
CA GLU A 40 6.73 -1.60 11.52
C GLU A 40 6.14 -2.35 10.32
N SER A 41 5.77 -1.64 9.24
CA SER A 41 5.25 -2.24 8.01
C SER A 41 6.28 -3.14 7.33
N THR A 42 7.55 -2.74 7.34
CA THR A 42 8.66 -3.56 6.80
C THR A 42 8.84 -4.85 7.58
N TYR A 43 8.87 -4.78 8.92
CA TYR A 43 8.96 -5.95 9.79
C TYR A 43 7.74 -6.87 9.59
N PHE A 44 6.57 -6.29 9.50
CA PHE A 44 5.32 -7.01 9.25
C PHE A 44 5.35 -7.74 7.90
N ALA A 45 5.78 -7.06 6.84
CA ALA A 45 5.91 -7.64 5.50
C ALA A 45 6.92 -8.80 5.48
N GLN A 46 8.08 -8.65 6.12
CA GLN A 46 9.09 -9.71 6.24
C GLN A 46 8.55 -10.94 6.98
N ARG A 47 7.87 -10.70 8.11
CA ARG A 47 7.27 -11.77 8.91
C ARG A 47 6.14 -12.48 8.16
N GLY A 48 5.34 -11.73 7.41
CA GLY A 48 4.31 -12.29 6.54
C GLY A 48 4.90 -13.12 5.41
N ALA A 49 5.90 -12.58 4.72
CA ALA A 49 6.62 -13.28 3.64
C ALA A 49 7.23 -14.62 4.10
N SER A 50 7.78 -14.68 5.31
CA SER A 50 8.36 -15.92 5.86
C SER A 50 7.35 -17.06 6.08
N ARG A 51 6.05 -16.74 6.06
CA ARG A 51 4.96 -17.73 6.17
C ARG A 51 4.46 -18.20 4.81
N VAL A 52 4.80 -17.52 3.73
CA VAL A 52 4.43 -17.92 2.38
C VAL A 52 5.28 -19.11 1.98
N THR A 53 4.63 -20.26 1.86
CA THR A 53 5.27 -21.51 1.42
C THR A 53 5.06 -21.71 -0.08
N PRO A 54 5.82 -22.60 -0.75
CA PRO A 54 5.58 -22.93 -2.16
C PRO A 54 4.15 -23.41 -2.44
N LYS A 55 3.51 -24.08 -1.47
CA LYS A 55 2.10 -24.49 -1.58
C LYS A 55 1.15 -23.29 -1.59
N ILE A 56 1.39 -22.30 -0.72
CA ILE A 56 0.62 -21.05 -0.67
C ILE A 56 0.81 -20.29 -1.98
N MET A 57 2.05 -20.18 -2.47
CA MET A 57 2.38 -19.55 -3.75
C MET A 57 1.58 -20.18 -4.90
N LYS A 58 1.57 -21.51 -4.98
CA LYS A 58 0.82 -22.24 -6.00
C LYS A 58 -0.69 -22.02 -5.89
N ASN A 59 -1.24 -21.99 -4.68
CA ASN A 59 -2.65 -21.72 -4.47
C ASN A 59 -3.01 -20.28 -4.88
N LEU A 60 -2.14 -19.31 -4.58
CA LEU A 60 -2.32 -17.93 -5.00
C LEU A 60 -2.30 -17.81 -6.53
N LEU A 61 -1.34 -18.48 -7.21
CA LEU A 61 -1.24 -18.48 -8.66
C LEU A 61 -2.57 -18.86 -9.34
N HIS A 62 -3.26 -19.87 -8.83
CA HIS A 62 -4.55 -20.27 -9.38
C HIS A 62 -5.66 -19.24 -9.20
N ARG A 63 -5.52 -18.32 -8.23
CA ARG A 63 -6.48 -17.24 -7.96
C ARG A 63 -6.09 -15.91 -8.60
N LEU A 64 -4.85 -15.75 -9.05
CA LEU A 64 -4.34 -14.48 -9.59
C LEU A 64 -5.19 -13.89 -10.71
N PRO A 65 -5.70 -14.66 -11.69
CA PRO A 65 -6.53 -14.08 -12.76
C PRO A 65 -7.80 -13.41 -12.22
N LEU A 66 -8.43 -13.99 -11.19
CA LEU A 66 -9.60 -13.41 -10.54
C LEU A 66 -9.22 -12.16 -9.74
N LEU A 67 -8.13 -12.23 -8.98
CA LEU A 67 -7.64 -11.12 -8.17
C LEU A 67 -7.23 -9.91 -9.02
N LYS A 68 -6.56 -10.12 -10.15
CA LYS A 68 -6.25 -9.05 -11.11
C LYS A 68 -7.51 -8.36 -11.64
N ALA A 69 -8.59 -9.11 -11.89
CA ALA A 69 -9.87 -8.53 -12.27
C ALA A 69 -10.51 -7.72 -11.12
N GLU A 70 -10.33 -8.15 -9.87
CA GLU A 70 -10.82 -7.44 -8.68
C GLU A 70 -10.01 -6.18 -8.37
N PHE A 71 -8.70 -6.11 -8.70
CA PHE A 71 -7.88 -4.91 -8.52
C PHE A 71 -8.49 -3.69 -9.20
N THR A 72 -9.07 -3.85 -10.39
CA THR A 72 -9.72 -2.77 -11.13
C THR A 72 -10.96 -2.18 -10.42
N GLN A 73 -11.51 -2.92 -9.43
CA GLN A 73 -12.66 -2.49 -8.64
C GLN A 73 -12.26 -1.75 -7.35
N ILE A 74 -10.96 -1.72 -7.03
CA ILE A 74 -10.45 -1.02 -5.87
C ILE A 74 -10.63 0.49 -6.07
N HIS A 75 -11.47 1.09 -5.24
CA HIS A 75 -11.67 2.53 -5.22
C HIS A 75 -10.94 3.16 -4.03
N ALA A 76 -9.68 3.48 -4.22
CA ALA A 76 -8.81 4.07 -3.21
C ALA A 76 -8.26 5.44 -3.68
N PRO A 77 -9.08 6.52 -3.71
CA PRO A 77 -8.67 7.80 -4.30
C PRO A 77 -7.50 8.48 -3.57
N LYS A 78 -7.26 8.12 -2.31
CA LYS A 78 -6.09 8.58 -1.53
C LYS A 78 -4.79 7.84 -1.89
N PHE A 79 -4.90 6.69 -2.57
CA PHE A 79 -3.78 5.82 -2.93
C PHE A 79 -3.86 5.46 -4.42
N PRO A 80 -3.67 6.44 -5.32
CA PRO A 80 -3.92 6.26 -6.76
C PRO A 80 -2.99 5.24 -7.42
N HIS A 81 -1.86 4.92 -6.80
CA HIS A 81 -0.89 3.95 -7.32
C HIS A 81 -1.06 2.54 -6.77
N LEU A 82 -1.98 2.32 -5.81
CA LEU A 82 -2.15 1.02 -5.15
C LEU A 82 -2.50 -0.09 -6.14
N VAL A 83 -3.37 0.19 -7.11
CA VAL A 83 -3.77 -0.79 -8.13
C VAL A 83 -2.58 -1.15 -9.02
N ASP A 84 -1.88 -0.16 -9.60
CA ASP A 84 -0.68 -0.37 -10.44
C ASP A 84 0.39 -1.17 -9.67
N GLN A 85 0.53 -0.92 -8.37
CA GLN A 85 1.48 -1.62 -7.50
C GLN A 85 1.07 -3.07 -7.24
N LEU A 86 -0.21 -3.33 -7.01
CA LEU A 86 -0.73 -4.69 -6.82
C LEU A 86 -0.64 -5.52 -8.11
N GLU A 87 -0.95 -4.93 -9.26
CA GLU A 87 -0.79 -5.57 -10.56
C GLU A 87 0.68 -5.95 -10.79
N PHE A 88 1.61 -5.02 -10.53
CA PHE A 88 3.05 -5.30 -10.62
C PHE A 88 3.48 -6.46 -9.72
N LEU A 89 3.05 -6.47 -8.45
CA LEU A 89 3.39 -7.56 -7.53
C LEU A 89 2.76 -8.90 -7.95
N ALA A 90 1.58 -8.85 -8.59
CA ALA A 90 0.93 -10.05 -9.15
C ALA A 90 1.71 -10.62 -10.33
N ASP A 91 2.21 -9.75 -11.23
CA ASP A 91 3.06 -10.17 -12.35
C ASP A 91 4.37 -10.81 -11.84
N VAL A 92 5.00 -10.23 -10.81
CA VAL A 92 6.18 -10.81 -10.16
C VAL A 92 5.91 -12.22 -9.63
N VAL A 93 4.76 -12.43 -8.95
CA VAL A 93 4.38 -13.74 -8.41
C VAL A 93 4.11 -14.74 -9.53
N GLU A 94 3.41 -14.33 -10.56
CA GLU A 94 3.06 -15.17 -11.71
C GLU A 94 4.32 -15.64 -12.45
N ASP A 95 5.17 -14.70 -12.87
CA ASP A 95 6.40 -14.99 -13.60
C ASP A 95 7.39 -15.85 -12.80
N PHE A 96 7.48 -15.59 -11.48
CA PHE A 96 8.30 -16.42 -10.60
C PHE A 96 7.74 -17.84 -10.48
N ALA A 97 6.45 -17.98 -10.23
CA ALA A 97 5.79 -19.27 -9.98
C ALA A 97 5.71 -20.14 -11.25
N GLU A 98 5.60 -19.52 -12.42
CA GLU A 98 5.60 -20.19 -13.72
C GLU A 98 7.01 -20.47 -14.26
N GLY A 99 8.03 -19.89 -13.62
CA GLY A 99 9.43 -20.03 -14.05
C GLY A 99 9.82 -19.13 -15.22
N ALA A 100 8.99 -18.17 -15.59
CA ALA A 100 9.26 -17.19 -16.66
C ALA A 100 10.39 -16.23 -16.27
N TYR A 101 10.51 -15.88 -14.97
CA TYR A 101 11.58 -15.06 -14.44
C TYR A 101 12.12 -15.60 -13.12
N GLN A 102 13.37 -16.09 -13.12
CA GLN A 102 14.00 -16.77 -11.97
C GLN A 102 15.08 -15.92 -11.28
N ASP A 103 15.43 -14.75 -11.83
CA ASP A 103 16.46 -13.86 -11.27
C ASP A 103 15.98 -13.06 -10.06
N ILE A 104 14.71 -13.22 -9.67
CA ILE A 104 14.16 -12.60 -8.46
C ILE A 104 14.29 -13.56 -7.27
N PRO A 105 14.72 -13.10 -6.08
CA PRO A 105 14.81 -13.97 -4.90
C PRO A 105 13.44 -14.50 -4.48
N TYR A 106 13.38 -15.76 -3.99
CA TYR A 106 12.14 -16.30 -3.44
C TYR A 106 11.52 -15.42 -2.37
N THR A 107 12.34 -14.76 -1.54
CA THR A 107 11.88 -13.85 -0.49
C THR A 107 11.14 -12.64 -1.05
N ALA A 108 11.55 -12.11 -2.19
CA ALA A 108 10.86 -11.01 -2.87
C ALA A 108 9.53 -11.47 -3.47
N ALA A 109 9.50 -12.62 -4.15
CA ALA A 109 8.28 -13.22 -4.66
C ALA A 109 7.30 -13.59 -3.53
N ALA A 110 7.81 -14.12 -2.40
CA ALA A 110 7.01 -14.43 -1.22
C ALA A 110 6.44 -13.17 -0.54
N ALA A 111 7.21 -12.07 -0.50
CA ALA A 111 6.73 -10.79 0.02
C ALA A 111 5.64 -10.19 -0.89
N SER A 112 5.80 -10.29 -2.21
CA SER A 112 4.77 -9.90 -3.19
C SER A 112 3.48 -10.69 -2.98
N ALA A 113 3.59 -12.01 -2.87
CA ALA A 113 2.46 -12.88 -2.58
C ALA A 113 1.78 -12.52 -1.26
N PHE A 114 2.56 -12.25 -0.21
CA PHE A 114 2.02 -11.83 1.08
C PHE A 114 1.24 -10.52 0.97
N ALA A 115 1.76 -9.50 0.28
CA ALA A 115 1.08 -8.23 0.10
C ALA A 115 -0.28 -8.40 -0.60
N ILE A 116 -0.34 -9.23 -1.66
CA ILE A 116 -1.58 -9.53 -2.37
C ILE A 116 -2.58 -10.24 -1.45
N ILE A 117 -2.14 -11.28 -0.71
CA ILE A 117 -2.99 -12.03 0.23
C ILE A 117 -3.54 -11.10 1.32
N TYR A 118 -2.71 -10.20 1.82
CA TYR A 118 -3.09 -9.23 2.85
C TYR A 118 -4.16 -8.27 2.35
N THR A 119 -3.94 -7.62 1.21
CA THR A 119 -4.85 -6.63 0.61
C THR A 119 -6.21 -7.26 0.25
N HIS A 120 -6.21 -8.47 -0.29
CA HIS A 120 -7.44 -9.19 -0.64
C HIS A 120 -8.04 -9.99 0.50
N ARG A 121 -7.48 -9.90 1.70
CA ARG A 121 -8.00 -10.59 2.89
C ARG A 121 -8.27 -12.07 2.67
N LEU A 122 -7.39 -12.72 1.91
CA LEU A 122 -7.46 -14.16 1.67
C LEU A 122 -7.05 -14.94 2.92
N LEU A 123 -7.78 -14.71 4.03
CA LEU A 123 -7.53 -15.31 5.34
C LEU A 123 -7.53 -16.84 5.31
N ASP A 124 -8.27 -17.43 4.36
CA ASP A 124 -8.31 -18.88 4.16
C ASP A 124 -6.97 -19.47 3.73
N ILE A 125 -6.07 -18.63 3.19
CA ILE A 125 -4.75 -19.07 2.72
C ILE A 125 -3.72 -19.00 3.83
N ILE A 126 -3.83 -18.02 4.75
CA ILE A 126 -2.97 -17.88 5.93
C ILE A 126 -3.85 -17.66 7.17
N PRO A 127 -4.28 -18.72 7.88
CA PRO A 127 -5.30 -18.66 8.94
C PRO A 127 -4.92 -17.80 10.16
N ASP A 128 -3.62 -17.64 10.43
CA ASP A 128 -3.12 -16.97 11.64
C ASP A 128 -2.95 -15.44 11.49
N PHE A 129 -3.49 -14.85 10.42
CA PHE A 129 -3.30 -13.44 10.12
C PHE A 129 -4.60 -12.64 10.31
N VAL A 130 -4.58 -11.66 11.23
CA VAL A 130 -5.69 -10.70 11.42
C VAL A 130 -5.44 -9.51 10.49
N ALA A 131 -6.26 -9.38 9.44
CA ALA A 131 -6.22 -8.23 8.55
C ALA A 131 -6.91 -7.02 9.18
N GLN A 132 -6.26 -5.87 9.18
CA GLN A 132 -6.89 -4.58 9.51
C GLN A 132 -7.61 -4.01 8.27
N ILE A 133 -8.60 -3.12 8.51
CA ILE A 133 -9.68 -2.87 7.53
C ILE A 133 -9.48 -1.56 6.75
N SER A 134 -8.25 -1.12 6.47
CA SER A 134 -8.00 0.17 5.83
C SER A 134 -7.09 0.05 4.61
N PHE A 135 -7.45 0.71 3.49
CA PHE A 135 -6.54 0.86 2.34
C PHE A 135 -5.24 1.58 2.69
N GLU A 136 -5.20 2.31 3.81
CA GLU A 136 -3.98 2.92 4.33
C GLU A 136 -2.97 1.86 4.77
N ASP A 137 -3.44 0.83 5.50
CA ASP A 137 -2.60 -0.29 5.92
C ASP A 137 -2.17 -1.14 4.72
N ASP A 138 -3.09 -1.38 3.77
CA ASP A 138 -2.81 -2.10 2.53
C ASP A 138 -1.72 -1.39 1.72
N SER A 139 -1.86 -0.09 1.52
CA SER A 139 -0.87 0.74 0.82
C SER A 139 0.48 0.77 1.56
N ALA A 140 0.47 0.82 2.90
CA ALA A 140 1.69 0.80 3.69
C ALA A 140 2.44 -0.55 3.56
N VAL A 141 1.73 -1.67 3.55
CA VAL A 141 2.32 -3.02 3.36
C VAL A 141 2.87 -3.18 1.96
N VAL A 142 2.10 -2.84 0.93
CA VAL A 142 2.53 -2.90 -0.48
C VAL A 142 3.78 -2.06 -0.70
N ARG A 143 3.79 -0.83 -0.18
CA ARG A 143 4.94 0.07 -0.26
C ARG A 143 6.16 -0.48 0.49
N ALA A 144 5.97 -1.05 1.69
CA ALA A 144 7.06 -1.64 2.45
C ALA A 144 7.71 -2.79 1.66
N VAL A 145 6.92 -3.62 0.98
CA VAL A 145 7.43 -4.70 0.11
C VAL A 145 8.22 -4.13 -1.06
N LEU A 146 7.69 -3.11 -1.76
CA LEU A 146 8.39 -2.47 -2.89
C LEU A 146 9.73 -1.87 -2.47
N MET A 147 9.80 -1.22 -1.31
CA MET A 147 11.05 -0.64 -0.80
C MET A 147 12.04 -1.69 -0.31
N LEU A 148 11.55 -2.77 0.29
CA LEU A 148 12.39 -3.84 0.85
C LEU A 148 13.20 -4.57 -0.23
N TYR A 149 12.62 -4.72 -1.41
CA TYR A 149 13.21 -5.43 -2.55
C TYR A 149 13.36 -4.51 -3.78
N GLU A 150 13.57 -3.20 -3.56
CA GLU A 150 13.61 -2.18 -4.61
C GLU A 150 14.52 -2.55 -5.77
N LYS A 151 15.75 -3.00 -5.48
CA LYS A 151 16.74 -3.35 -6.51
C LYS A 151 16.32 -4.55 -7.37
N ASP A 152 15.70 -5.55 -6.73
CA ASP A 152 15.25 -6.75 -7.42
C ASP A 152 14.05 -6.43 -8.31
N PHE A 153 13.12 -5.62 -7.81
CA PHE A 153 11.94 -5.18 -8.55
C PHE A 153 12.28 -4.19 -9.68
N GLU A 154 13.24 -3.28 -9.46
CA GLU A 154 13.72 -2.40 -10.52
C GLU A 154 14.34 -3.19 -11.68
N LYS A 155 15.15 -4.20 -11.36
CA LYS A 155 15.73 -5.11 -12.35
C LYS A 155 14.64 -5.87 -13.11
N TYR A 156 13.64 -6.43 -12.40
CA TYR A 156 12.51 -7.10 -13.01
C TYR A 156 11.72 -6.15 -13.93
N ALA A 157 11.35 -4.97 -13.45
CA ALA A 157 10.62 -3.97 -14.23
C ALA A 157 11.38 -3.57 -15.51
N HIS A 158 12.71 -3.46 -15.43
CA HIS A 158 13.54 -3.17 -16.59
C HIS A 158 13.48 -4.30 -17.64
N VAL A 159 13.54 -5.55 -17.20
CA VAL A 159 13.45 -6.73 -18.11
C VAL A 159 12.07 -6.83 -18.75
N GLN A 160 11.00 -6.51 -17.99
CA GLN A 160 9.61 -6.52 -18.48
C GLN A 160 9.21 -5.22 -19.22
N HIS A 161 10.17 -4.30 -19.45
CA HIS A 161 9.92 -2.99 -20.09
C HIS A 161 8.86 -2.14 -19.39
N LEU A 162 8.72 -2.29 -18.08
CA LEU A 162 7.78 -1.52 -17.24
C LEU A 162 8.41 -0.22 -16.75
N ASN A 163 7.58 0.80 -16.53
CA ASN A 163 8.05 2.07 -16.00
C ASN A 163 8.12 2.02 -14.47
N TRP A 164 9.27 1.61 -13.93
CA TRP A 164 9.53 1.51 -12.50
C TRP A 164 9.20 2.79 -11.72
N LYS A 165 9.56 3.95 -12.27
CA LYS A 165 9.28 5.24 -11.63
C LYS A 165 7.79 5.49 -11.45
N LYS A 166 6.96 5.07 -12.43
CA LYS A 166 5.50 5.19 -12.33
C LYS A 166 4.93 4.28 -11.21
N ILE A 167 5.46 3.07 -11.08
CA ILE A 167 5.02 2.10 -10.07
C ILE A 167 5.37 2.54 -8.66
N THR A 168 6.55 3.16 -8.46
CA THR A 168 7.07 3.55 -7.15
C THR A 168 6.73 4.97 -6.72
N LEU A 169 6.00 5.74 -7.53
CA LEU A 169 5.57 7.07 -7.14
C LEU A 169 4.85 7.03 -5.79
N LYS A 170 5.24 7.96 -4.93
CA LYS A 170 4.54 8.16 -3.64
C LYS A 170 3.13 8.65 -3.92
N PRO A 171 2.14 8.14 -3.19
CA PRO A 171 0.82 8.73 -3.21
C PRO A 171 0.83 10.15 -2.69
#